data_f55a785c40f5602bc5255852fffd64b5
#
_entry.id   f55a785c40f5602bc5255852fffd64b5
#
_cell.length_a   1.000
_cell.length_b   1.000
_cell.length_c   1.000
_cell.angle_alpha   90.00
_cell.angle_beta   90.00
_cell.angle_gamma   90.00
#
_symmetry.space_group_name_H-M   'P 1'
#
loop_
_entity.id
_entity.type
_entity.pdbx_description
1 polymer ?
#
loop_
_entity_poly.entity_id
_entity_poly.type
_entity_poly.pdbx_seq_one_letter_code
_entity_poly.pdbx_strand_id
1 'polypeptide(L)'
;MSSSFSKYVLVLCFLGLGSCYLLKPKVQYYVKGSDEWSVELKNEHYTSFGDSLYLRKATDGTFKSFYQHFSTGVCFDNQCRPLDIILHWSISGRYLGFEMPKGEFLSKTDHDPFDRKEYLKLNEILSDDDLPFKDIQYHELMNQPESSTESVDAISGATSERIKDIVVKNAAYTTYILWKLVYGESQKFIEQYAEKHLNTSNLMTVLNSQDRDEIFWGLTHMKDTLSFSIPVKNRLISLIQSDDYYLSYNAVHAIPKNYLSDSGFLETLFSSYLNTSDASTKNVMFRKLKAAPRLSENLLAKSRLNLPTMAPQEISNLLKLYEKHLVKDSASVGAVRSLMKHHNPYVVNLAKGFLKRYDRSSDQTQIN
;
A
#
# COMPACT_ATOMS: atom_id res chain seq x y z
N MET A 1 19.22 26.07 -66.03
CA MET A 1 18.40 27.00 -65.23
C MET A 1 17.52 26.17 -64.30
N SER A 2 17.45 26.58 -63.08
CA SER A 2 16.65 26.08 -61.94
C SER A 2 17.32 25.02 -61.09
N SER A 3 17.78 25.50 -59.97
CA SER A 3 18.39 24.84 -58.82
C SER A 3 17.34 24.14 -57.98
N SER A 4 17.65 22.91 -57.61
CA SER A 4 16.86 22.19 -56.58
C SER A 4 17.65 22.20 -55.27
N PHE A 5 17.13 22.91 -54.26
CA PHE A 5 17.62 22.95 -52.88
C PHE A 5 17.26 21.66 -52.18
N SER A 6 18.26 20.84 -51.89
CA SER A 6 18.11 19.69 -50.98
C SER A 6 18.16 20.20 -49.53
N LYS A 7 17.04 20.16 -48.85
CA LYS A 7 16.95 20.43 -47.41
C LYS A 7 17.40 19.20 -46.62
N TYR A 8 18.61 19.22 -46.11
CA TYR A 8 19.04 18.31 -45.06
C TYR A 8 18.28 18.62 -43.77
N VAL A 9 17.36 17.77 -43.44
CA VAL A 9 16.75 17.76 -42.05
C VAL A 9 17.74 17.07 -41.17
N LEU A 10 18.44 17.84 -40.34
CA LEU A 10 19.30 17.35 -39.29
C LEU A 10 18.41 16.87 -38.16
N VAL A 11 18.19 15.55 -38.08
CA VAL A 11 17.57 14.91 -36.91
C VAL A 11 18.62 14.87 -35.80
N LEU A 12 18.59 15.87 -34.94
CA LEU A 12 19.28 15.86 -33.65
C LEU A 12 18.60 14.82 -32.75
N CYS A 13 19.16 13.61 -32.73
CA CYS A 13 18.89 12.66 -31.67
C CYS A 13 19.45 13.22 -30.36
N PHE A 14 18.64 13.92 -29.62
CA PHE A 14 18.88 14.14 -28.18
C PHE A 14 18.75 12.79 -27.49
N LEU A 15 19.89 12.15 -27.29
CA LEU A 15 20.06 11.14 -26.24
C LEU A 15 19.92 11.86 -24.89
N GLY A 16 18.68 12.15 -24.54
CA GLY A 16 18.33 12.52 -23.17
C GLY A 16 18.59 11.32 -22.29
N LEU A 17 19.76 11.28 -21.65
CA LEU A 17 19.95 10.57 -20.39
C LEU A 17 18.91 11.12 -19.44
N GLY A 18 17.70 10.56 -19.52
CA GLY A 18 16.67 10.77 -18.53
C GLY A 18 17.16 10.21 -17.23
N SER A 19 17.89 11.02 -16.47
CA SER A 19 17.96 10.85 -15.03
C SER A 19 16.51 10.74 -14.58
N CYS A 20 16.10 9.52 -14.31
CA CYS A 20 14.91 9.23 -13.54
C CYS A 20 15.19 9.81 -12.13
N TYR A 21 15.07 11.14 -12.01
CA TYR A 21 14.83 11.73 -10.72
C TYR A 21 13.53 11.10 -10.27
N LEU A 22 13.63 10.08 -9.42
CA LEU A 22 12.57 9.75 -8.48
C LEU A 22 12.17 11.10 -7.87
N LEU A 23 11.12 11.68 -8.39
CA LEU A 23 10.48 12.86 -7.83
C LEU A 23 10.06 12.40 -6.43
N LYS A 24 10.96 12.63 -5.45
CA LYS A 24 10.55 12.54 -4.05
C LYS A 24 9.27 13.35 -3.95
N PRO A 25 8.21 12.82 -3.36
CA PRO A 25 6.94 13.51 -3.31
C PRO A 25 7.23 14.91 -2.79
N LYS A 26 6.82 15.90 -3.58
CA LYS A 26 6.96 17.30 -3.21
C LYS A 26 6.29 17.41 -1.85
N VAL A 27 7.03 17.79 -0.82
CA VAL A 27 6.48 18.01 0.52
C VAL A 27 5.28 18.94 0.34
N GLN A 28 4.13 18.35 0.25
CA GLN A 28 2.90 19.09 0.04
C GLN A 28 2.37 19.32 1.44
N TYR A 29 2.54 20.56 1.94
CA TYR A 29 1.70 21.03 3.03
C TYR A 29 0.27 20.67 2.63
N TYR A 30 -0.47 20.00 3.49
CA TYR A 30 -1.84 19.60 3.15
C TYR A 30 -2.63 20.85 2.74
N VAL A 31 -3.14 20.87 1.52
CA VAL A 31 -4.01 21.94 1.04
C VAL A 31 -5.44 21.43 1.08
N LYS A 32 -6.26 22.07 1.89
CA LYS A 32 -7.70 21.76 1.99
C LYS A 32 -8.36 21.94 0.62
N GLY A 33 -9.07 20.93 0.15
CA GLY A 33 -9.92 21.04 -1.04
C GLY A 33 -11.09 21.99 -0.82
N SER A 34 -11.56 22.65 -1.87
CA SER A 34 -12.66 23.64 -1.82
C SER A 34 -13.99 23.02 -1.36
N ASP A 35 -14.19 21.72 -1.60
CA ASP A 35 -15.45 21.00 -1.38
C ASP A 35 -15.42 20.08 -0.15
N GLU A 36 -14.55 20.39 0.81
CA GLU A 36 -14.38 19.61 2.03
C GLU A 36 -14.99 20.33 3.25
N TRP A 37 -15.66 19.56 4.10
CA TRP A 37 -16.15 20.01 5.40
C TRP A 37 -15.59 19.14 6.53
N SER A 38 -15.56 19.67 7.74
CA SER A 38 -14.92 19.02 8.87
C SER A 38 -15.94 18.63 9.95
N VAL A 39 -15.73 17.45 10.54
CA VAL A 39 -16.51 16.93 11.66
C VAL A 39 -15.59 16.73 12.84
N GLU A 40 -15.93 17.31 13.96
CA GLU A 40 -15.24 17.05 15.23
C GLU A 40 -15.56 15.63 15.71
N LEU A 41 -14.51 14.87 16.02
CA LEU A 41 -14.63 13.54 16.59
C LEU A 41 -14.43 13.62 18.10
N LYS A 42 -15.53 13.48 18.85
CA LYS A 42 -15.49 13.42 20.30
C LYS A 42 -15.17 12.01 20.75
N ASN A 43 -14.14 11.86 21.56
CA ASN A 43 -13.80 10.60 22.20
C ASN A 43 -13.67 10.80 23.70
N GLU A 44 -14.50 10.12 24.47
CA GLU A 44 -14.51 10.18 25.94
C GLU A 44 -13.19 9.69 26.57
N HIS A 45 -12.40 8.92 25.81
CA HIS A 45 -11.10 8.38 26.24
C HIS A 45 -9.90 9.16 25.71
N TYR A 46 -10.14 10.22 24.94
CA TYR A 46 -9.10 11.01 24.30
C TYR A 46 -8.80 12.24 25.15
N THR A 47 -7.87 12.09 26.08
CA THR A 47 -7.53 13.13 27.08
C THR A 47 -6.15 13.74 26.87
N SER A 48 -5.40 13.34 25.85
CA SER A 48 -4.02 13.78 25.69
C SER A 48 -3.82 14.91 24.69
N PHE A 49 -3.10 15.90 25.13
CA PHE A 49 -2.31 16.90 24.40
C PHE A 49 -2.97 17.53 23.17
N GLY A 50 -4.03 18.27 23.30
CA GLY A 50 -4.45 19.10 22.20
C GLY A 50 -5.95 19.27 22.07
N ASP A 51 -6.30 20.04 21.07
CA ASP A 51 -7.67 20.28 20.66
C ASP A 51 -8.29 18.99 20.07
N SER A 52 -9.57 19.07 19.75
CA SER A 52 -10.33 17.97 19.18
C SER A 52 -9.71 17.46 17.87
N LEU A 53 -9.82 16.16 17.64
CA LEU A 53 -9.51 15.54 16.34
C LEU A 53 -10.67 15.78 15.38
N TYR A 54 -10.35 16.16 14.15
CA TYR A 54 -11.31 16.45 13.10
C TYR A 54 -11.15 15.49 11.91
N LEU A 55 -12.30 15.03 11.40
CA LEU A 55 -12.38 14.28 10.13
C LEU A 55 -12.86 15.21 9.02
N ARG A 56 -12.10 15.30 7.93
CA ARG A 56 -12.53 15.96 6.71
C ARG A 56 -13.27 14.98 5.81
N LYS A 57 -14.39 15.45 5.26
CA LYS A 57 -15.25 14.68 4.36
C LYS A 57 -15.49 15.47 3.09
N ALA A 58 -15.65 14.74 1.98
CA ALA A 58 -16.23 15.29 0.75
C ALA A 58 -17.72 15.54 0.93
N THR A 59 -18.33 16.25 -0.02
CA THR A 59 -19.78 16.57 -0.03
C THR A 59 -20.67 15.32 -0.01
N ASP A 60 -20.21 14.21 -0.57
CA ASP A 60 -20.90 12.91 -0.56
C ASP A 60 -20.72 12.12 0.75
N GLY A 61 -20.01 12.69 1.74
CA GLY A 61 -19.73 12.07 3.01
C GLY A 61 -18.51 11.15 3.03
N THR A 62 -17.83 10.95 1.90
CA THR A 62 -16.60 10.14 1.79
C THR A 62 -15.47 10.76 2.62
N PHE A 63 -14.74 9.95 3.34
CA PHE A 63 -13.59 10.37 4.13
C PHE A 63 -12.45 10.85 3.21
N LYS A 64 -11.77 11.93 3.64
CA LYS A 64 -10.62 12.50 2.94
C LYS A 64 -9.35 12.43 3.77
N SER A 65 -9.39 12.99 4.98
CA SER A 65 -8.22 13.06 5.86
C SER A 65 -8.67 13.39 7.27
N PHE A 66 -7.75 13.23 8.22
CA PHE A 66 -7.92 13.69 9.59
C PHE A 66 -6.93 14.82 9.87
N TYR A 67 -7.26 15.66 10.83
CA TYR A 67 -6.32 16.66 11.34
C TYR A 67 -6.60 16.99 12.80
N GLN A 68 -5.56 17.43 13.49
CA GLN A 68 -5.64 17.89 14.86
C GLN A 68 -4.70 19.07 15.07
N HIS A 69 -5.17 20.05 15.82
CA HIS A 69 -4.39 21.18 16.29
C HIS A 69 -3.72 20.82 17.63
N PHE A 70 -2.45 21.11 17.76
CA PHE A 70 -1.68 20.89 18.98
C PHE A 70 -1.09 22.20 19.45
N SER A 71 -1.36 22.54 20.70
CA SER A 71 -0.72 23.64 21.41
C SER A 71 -0.11 23.07 22.70
N THR A 72 1.23 22.86 22.71
CA THR A 72 1.90 22.18 23.83
C THR A 72 3.34 22.66 24.01
N GLY A 73 3.86 22.50 25.23
CA GLY A 73 5.27 22.72 25.52
C GLY A 73 6.17 21.61 24.92
N VAL A 74 7.37 21.96 24.54
CA VAL A 74 8.39 21.02 24.01
C VAL A 74 9.52 20.75 24.98
N CYS A 75 9.75 21.63 25.97
CA CYS A 75 10.83 21.54 26.94
C CYS A 75 10.30 21.31 28.36
N PHE A 76 11.07 20.61 29.20
CA PHE A 76 10.73 20.36 30.60
C PHE A 76 10.75 21.61 31.47
N ASP A 77 11.62 22.55 31.16
CA ASP A 77 11.83 23.79 31.94
C ASP A 77 10.81 24.87 31.61
N ASN A 78 9.90 24.62 30.66
CA ASN A 78 8.93 25.59 30.14
C ASN A 78 9.57 26.89 29.58
N GLN A 79 10.87 26.88 29.27
CA GLN A 79 11.54 28.05 28.72
C GLN A 79 11.45 28.09 27.16
N CYS A 80 11.17 26.94 26.51
CA CYS A 80 10.95 26.91 25.09
C CYS A 80 9.62 27.56 24.71
N ARG A 81 9.58 28.18 23.52
CA ARG A 81 8.33 28.60 22.93
C ARG A 81 7.38 27.41 22.80
N PRO A 82 6.13 27.52 23.24
CA PRO A 82 5.14 26.47 23.00
C PRO A 82 5.01 26.15 21.52
N LEU A 83 4.84 24.86 21.24
CA LEU A 83 4.53 24.36 19.91
C LEU A 83 3.08 24.70 19.57
N ASP A 84 2.83 25.26 18.42
CA ASP A 84 1.49 25.50 17.87
C ASP A 84 1.48 25.04 16.41
N ILE A 85 0.80 23.91 16.12
CA ILE A 85 0.88 23.21 14.83
C ILE A 85 -0.38 22.40 14.56
N ILE A 86 -0.73 22.25 13.29
CA ILE A 86 -1.81 21.36 12.84
C ILE A 86 -1.18 20.18 12.12
N LEU A 87 -1.40 18.97 12.60
CA LEU A 87 -0.95 17.73 11.97
C LEU A 87 -2.08 17.10 11.16
N HIS A 88 -1.73 16.46 10.05
CA HIS A 88 -2.66 15.84 9.13
C HIS A 88 -2.33 14.36 8.91
N TRP A 89 -3.38 13.54 8.82
CA TRP A 89 -3.29 12.11 8.52
C TRP A 89 -4.26 11.72 7.41
N SER A 90 -3.88 10.70 6.66
CA SER A 90 -4.75 10.03 5.69
C SER A 90 -5.88 9.24 6.39
N ILE A 91 -6.72 8.61 5.58
CA ILE A 91 -7.78 7.73 6.08
C ILE A 91 -7.20 6.56 6.88
N SER A 92 -6.06 6.02 6.49
CA SER A 92 -5.39 4.91 7.18
C SER A 92 -4.52 5.32 8.37
N GLY A 93 -4.52 6.60 8.75
CA GLY A 93 -3.68 7.11 9.84
C GLY A 93 -2.25 7.46 9.43
N ARG A 94 -1.91 7.43 8.15
CA ARG A 94 -0.58 7.82 7.67
C ARG A 94 -0.41 9.34 7.69
N TYR A 95 0.76 9.78 8.10
CA TYR A 95 1.09 11.21 8.12
C TYR A 95 1.06 11.81 6.70
N LEU A 96 0.40 12.96 6.55
CA LEU A 96 0.26 13.70 5.29
C LEU A 96 1.04 15.00 5.26
N GLY A 97 1.36 15.56 6.41
CA GLY A 97 2.00 16.86 6.52
C GLY A 97 1.52 17.65 7.72
N PHE A 98 1.96 18.89 7.81
CA PHE A 98 1.54 19.81 8.84
C PHE A 98 1.29 21.21 8.30
N GLU A 99 0.57 22.02 9.06
CA GLU A 99 0.36 23.44 8.81
C GLU A 99 0.79 24.24 10.05
N MET A 100 1.38 25.40 9.81
CA MET A 100 1.64 26.37 10.87
C MET A 100 0.49 27.37 10.92
N PRO A 101 -0.15 27.60 12.08
CA PRO A 101 -1.10 28.69 12.25
C PRO A 101 -0.48 30.04 11.92
N LYS A 102 -1.31 30.99 11.50
CA LYS A 102 -0.82 32.30 11.06
C LYS A 102 -0.04 33.02 12.17
N GLY A 103 1.20 33.34 11.88
CA GLY A 103 2.11 34.03 12.82
C GLY A 103 2.89 33.09 13.72
N GLU A 104 2.63 31.78 13.66
CA GLU A 104 3.36 30.77 14.43
C GLU A 104 4.57 30.23 13.65
N PHE A 105 5.57 29.78 14.37
CA PHE A 105 6.78 29.16 13.84
C PHE A 105 7.38 28.18 14.83
N LEU A 106 8.11 27.21 14.32
CA LEU A 106 8.91 26.30 15.14
C LEU A 106 10.26 26.95 15.46
N SER A 107 10.73 26.74 16.68
CA SER A 107 12.01 27.27 17.14
C SER A 107 12.98 26.18 17.55
N LYS A 108 14.25 26.50 17.44
CA LYS A 108 15.38 25.71 17.94
C LYS A 108 15.63 25.99 19.43
N THR A 109 16.59 25.28 20.03
CA THR A 109 16.97 25.44 21.44
C THR A 109 17.33 26.88 21.80
N ASP A 110 17.96 27.62 20.87
CA ASP A 110 18.33 29.03 21.05
C ASP A 110 17.20 30.02 20.73
N HIS A 111 15.96 29.55 20.64
CA HIS A 111 14.76 30.30 20.22
C HIS A 111 14.80 30.83 18.78
N ASP A 112 15.83 30.49 18.01
CA ASP A 112 15.90 30.83 16.57
C ASP A 112 14.78 30.13 15.81
N PRO A 113 14.07 30.84 14.90
CA PRO A 113 13.04 30.21 14.09
C PRO A 113 13.64 29.22 13.10
N PHE A 114 12.86 28.20 12.72
CA PHE A 114 13.21 27.27 11.65
C PHE A 114 13.27 28.03 10.32
N ASP A 115 14.27 27.71 9.51
CA ASP A 115 14.29 28.13 8.12
C ASP A 115 13.53 27.15 7.22
N ARG A 116 13.40 27.47 5.93
CA ARG A 116 12.68 26.64 4.97
C ARG A 116 13.28 25.23 4.83
N LYS A 117 14.61 25.08 4.91
CA LYS A 117 15.27 23.78 4.78
C LYS A 117 15.01 22.92 6.02
N GLU A 118 14.98 23.52 7.18
CA GLU A 118 14.68 22.87 8.45
C GLU A 118 13.23 22.38 8.49
N TYR A 119 12.28 23.14 7.98
CA TYR A 119 10.89 22.68 7.81
C TYR A 119 10.79 21.50 6.84
N LEU A 120 11.51 21.53 5.71
CA LEU A 120 11.54 20.41 4.76
C LEU A 120 12.14 19.16 5.41
N LYS A 121 13.27 19.32 6.13
CA LYS A 121 13.90 18.22 6.86
C LYS A 121 12.99 17.65 7.94
N LEU A 122 12.31 18.51 8.69
CA LEU A 122 11.33 18.06 9.68
C LEU A 122 10.24 17.22 9.03
N ASN A 123 9.66 17.67 7.92
CA ASN A 123 8.59 16.92 7.26
C ASN A 123 9.07 15.57 6.70
N GLU A 124 10.32 15.47 6.21
CA GLU A 124 10.94 14.18 5.83
C GLU A 124 11.01 13.25 7.04
N ILE A 125 11.45 13.75 8.19
CA ILE A 125 11.55 12.99 9.44
C ILE A 125 10.17 12.54 9.92
N LEU A 126 9.18 13.42 9.89
CA LEU A 126 7.81 13.10 10.32
C LEU A 126 7.09 12.13 9.37
N SER A 127 7.57 11.96 8.14
CA SER A 127 7.01 10.99 7.19
C SER A 127 7.59 9.58 7.34
N ASP A 128 8.60 9.40 8.17
CA ASP A 128 9.29 8.13 8.41
C ASP A 128 8.84 7.54 9.77
N ASP A 129 8.05 6.47 9.71
CA ASP A 129 7.52 5.76 10.88
C ASP A 129 8.47 4.71 11.46
N ASP A 130 9.58 4.40 10.74
CA ASP A 130 10.58 3.42 11.17
C ASP A 130 11.71 4.01 12.01
N LEU A 131 11.65 5.32 12.29
CA LEU A 131 12.68 5.97 13.09
C LEU A 131 12.72 5.42 14.53
N PRO A 132 13.92 5.36 15.14
CA PRO A 132 14.13 4.76 16.46
C PRO A 132 13.51 5.56 17.62
N PHE A 133 12.77 6.64 17.33
CA PHE A 133 12.07 7.42 18.35
C PHE A 133 11.04 6.62 19.15
N LYS A 134 10.58 5.47 18.63
CA LYS A 134 9.70 4.55 19.37
C LYS A 134 10.35 4.12 20.71
N ASP A 135 11.65 3.83 20.64
CA ASP A 135 12.42 3.22 21.74
C ASP A 135 13.27 4.22 22.53
N ILE A 136 13.32 5.47 22.09
CA ILE A 136 14.10 6.53 22.73
C ILE A 136 13.24 7.25 23.75
N GLN A 137 13.79 7.45 24.95
CA GLN A 137 13.17 8.25 25.99
C GLN A 137 13.62 9.72 25.87
N TYR A 138 12.78 10.63 26.35
CA TYR A 138 13.03 12.06 26.26
C TYR A 138 14.41 12.48 26.82
N HIS A 139 14.84 11.90 27.94
CA HIS A 139 16.13 12.20 28.58
C HIS A 139 17.34 11.68 27.80
N GLU A 140 17.16 10.77 26.84
CA GLU A 140 18.23 10.24 25.98
C GLU A 140 18.50 11.11 24.75
N LEU A 141 17.72 12.17 24.53
CA LEU A 141 17.85 13.06 23.37
C LEU A 141 19.15 13.87 23.42
N MET A 142 19.65 14.13 24.61
CA MET A 142 20.89 14.87 24.83
C MET A 142 21.92 13.98 25.51
N ASN A 143 23.21 14.17 25.19
CA ASN A 143 24.28 13.52 25.92
C ASN A 143 24.28 14.06 27.36
N GLN A 144 24.08 13.17 28.35
CA GLN A 144 24.27 13.56 29.75
C GLN A 144 25.76 13.79 29.98
N PRO A 145 26.17 14.89 30.61
CA PRO A 145 27.57 15.04 31.00
C PRO A 145 27.91 13.93 31.98
N GLU A 146 29.04 13.23 31.73
CA GLU A 146 29.60 12.33 32.73
C GLU A 146 29.81 13.14 34.03
N SER A 147 29.21 12.65 35.11
CA SER A 147 29.10 13.24 36.43
C SER A 147 30.26 14.18 36.78
N SER A 148 30.05 15.47 36.74
CA SER A 148 30.84 16.46 37.45
C SER A 148 29.96 17.11 38.53
N THR A 149 30.34 16.86 39.77
CA THR A 149 29.86 17.50 40.96
C THR A 149 30.31 18.97 40.96
N GLU A 150 29.64 19.86 40.22
CA GLU A 150 29.70 21.28 40.48
C GLU A 150 28.73 22.03 39.55
N SER A 151 27.88 22.84 40.22
CA SER A 151 27.00 23.91 39.70
C SER A 151 26.15 23.67 38.49
N VAL A 152 24.87 23.57 38.75
CA VAL A 152 23.75 23.61 37.81
C VAL A 152 23.66 25.01 37.20
N ASP A 153 24.33 25.24 36.08
CA ASP A 153 24.01 26.36 35.20
C ASP A 153 24.14 25.86 33.75
N ALA A 154 23.01 25.90 33.05
CA ALA A 154 22.85 25.69 31.59
C ALA A 154 23.48 24.40 31.05
N ILE A 155 22.78 23.27 31.20
CA ILE A 155 23.06 22.07 30.47
C ILE A 155 22.56 22.27 29.01
N SER A 156 23.34 22.94 28.19
CA SER A 156 23.24 22.80 26.74
C SER A 156 23.94 21.51 26.33
N GLY A 157 23.33 20.36 26.63
CA GLY A 157 23.84 19.06 26.21
C GLY A 157 23.85 18.97 24.68
N ALA A 158 24.97 18.51 24.10
CA ALA A 158 24.99 18.21 22.68
C ALA A 158 23.98 17.10 22.36
N THR A 159 23.27 17.22 21.23
CA THR A 159 22.36 16.18 20.74
C THR A 159 23.03 14.82 20.72
N SER A 160 22.37 13.79 21.22
CA SER A 160 22.89 12.42 21.24
C SER A 160 23.32 11.97 19.84
N GLU A 161 24.48 11.33 19.73
CA GLU A 161 25.01 10.78 18.48
C GLU A 161 24.02 9.81 17.80
N ARG A 162 23.18 9.12 18.57
CA ARG A 162 22.18 8.18 18.06
C ARG A 162 21.09 8.84 17.22
N ILE A 163 20.84 10.14 17.41
CA ILE A 163 19.71 10.83 16.79
C ILE A 163 20.11 12.05 15.98
N LYS A 164 21.37 12.48 15.98
CA LYS A 164 21.82 13.73 15.35
C LYS A 164 21.44 13.85 13.87
N ASP A 165 21.42 12.72 13.15
CA ASP A 165 21.13 12.67 11.72
C ASP A 165 19.63 12.60 11.42
N ILE A 166 18.81 12.23 12.43
CA ILE A 166 17.37 12.05 12.31
C ILE A 166 16.56 13.13 13.06
N VAL A 167 17.20 14.20 13.47
CA VAL A 167 16.55 15.39 14.02
C VAL A 167 16.92 16.63 13.20
N VAL A 168 16.11 17.68 13.36
CA VAL A 168 16.51 19.01 12.89
C VAL A 168 17.61 19.54 13.81
N LYS A 169 18.67 20.10 13.22
CA LYS A 169 19.82 20.60 13.96
C LYS A 169 19.37 21.64 15.03
N ASN A 170 19.83 21.48 16.25
CA ASN A 170 19.49 22.30 17.41
C ASN A 170 17.97 22.28 17.75
N ALA A 171 17.23 21.27 17.30
CA ALA A 171 15.80 21.15 17.56
C ALA A 171 15.39 19.70 17.88
N ALA A 172 16.25 18.95 18.58
CA ALA A 172 16.00 17.56 18.91
C ALA A 172 14.70 17.34 19.66
N TYR A 173 14.42 18.15 20.67
CA TYR A 173 13.18 18.08 21.44
C TYR A 173 11.94 18.35 20.60
N THR A 174 11.94 19.42 19.82
CA THR A 174 10.84 19.75 18.90
C THR A 174 10.57 18.63 17.91
N THR A 175 11.64 18.09 17.30
CA THR A 175 11.53 16.98 16.32
C THR A 175 10.95 15.73 16.98
N TYR A 176 11.45 15.35 18.14
CA TYR A 176 11.01 14.17 18.88
C TYR A 176 9.53 14.28 19.32
N ILE A 177 9.16 15.40 19.92
CA ILE A 177 7.77 15.61 20.38
C ILE A 177 6.81 15.56 19.18
N LEU A 178 7.13 16.23 18.07
CA LEU A 178 6.31 16.19 16.87
C LEU A 178 6.16 14.78 16.32
N TRP A 179 7.25 14.01 16.28
CA TRP A 179 7.21 12.62 15.83
C TRP A 179 6.30 11.77 16.75
N LYS A 180 6.41 11.95 18.08
CA LYS A 180 5.55 11.27 19.06
C LYS A 180 4.08 11.70 18.95
N LEU A 181 3.78 12.94 18.55
CA LEU A 181 2.40 13.38 18.29
C LEU A 181 1.86 12.74 17.00
N VAL A 182 2.67 12.65 15.93
CA VAL A 182 2.28 12.02 14.66
C VAL A 182 1.94 10.54 14.85
N TYR A 183 2.81 9.77 15.55
CA TYR A 183 2.71 8.32 15.72
C TYR A 183 2.16 7.92 17.11
N GLY A 184 1.42 8.79 17.74
CA GLY A 184 0.86 8.62 19.06
C GLY A 184 -0.58 8.12 19.11
N GLU A 185 -1.31 8.59 20.10
CA GLU A 185 -2.70 8.18 20.36
C GLU A 185 -3.66 8.62 19.27
N SER A 186 -3.41 9.79 18.64
CA SER A 186 -4.25 10.31 17.56
C SER A 186 -4.24 9.36 16.36
N GLN A 187 -3.06 8.90 15.94
CA GLN A 187 -2.93 7.95 14.85
C GLN A 187 -3.68 6.64 15.16
N LYS A 188 -3.45 6.06 16.34
CA LYS A 188 -4.12 4.82 16.76
C LYS A 188 -5.64 4.96 16.76
N PHE A 189 -6.13 6.09 17.22
CA PHE A 189 -7.57 6.36 17.19
C PHE A 189 -8.09 6.48 15.76
N ILE A 190 -7.37 7.17 14.86
CA ILE A 190 -7.72 7.31 13.45
C ILE A 190 -7.82 5.93 12.79
N GLU A 191 -6.82 5.07 12.98
CA GLU A 191 -6.81 3.71 12.44
C GLU A 191 -8.05 2.91 12.87
N GLN A 192 -8.34 2.90 14.17
CA GLN A 192 -9.51 2.20 14.72
C GLN A 192 -10.83 2.79 14.23
N TYR A 193 -10.91 4.13 14.16
CA TYR A 193 -12.09 4.81 13.65
C TYR A 193 -12.33 4.52 12.16
N ALA A 194 -11.28 4.58 11.35
CA ALA A 194 -11.36 4.29 9.92
C ALA A 194 -11.77 2.84 9.67
N GLU A 195 -11.18 1.87 10.39
CA GLU A 195 -11.56 0.46 10.28
C GLU A 195 -13.03 0.22 10.65
N LYS A 196 -13.49 0.83 11.73
CA LYS A 196 -14.88 0.71 12.20
C LYS A 196 -15.90 1.29 11.21
N HIS A 197 -15.52 2.37 10.51
CA HIS A 197 -16.40 3.11 9.60
C HIS A 197 -16.06 2.86 8.12
N LEU A 198 -15.26 1.82 7.83
CA LEU A 198 -14.90 1.48 6.46
C LEU A 198 -16.13 1.02 5.69
N ASN A 199 -16.43 1.74 4.62
CA ASN A 199 -17.47 1.42 3.66
C ASN A 199 -16.90 1.41 2.23
N THR A 200 -17.72 1.10 1.24
CA THR A 200 -17.27 1.01 -0.16
C THR A 200 -16.64 2.30 -0.67
N SER A 201 -17.21 3.47 -0.35
CA SER A 201 -16.69 4.76 -0.82
C SER A 201 -15.33 5.07 -0.19
N ASN A 202 -15.22 4.89 1.14
CA ASN A 202 -13.96 5.10 1.85
C ASN A 202 -12.88 4.11 1.40
N LEU A 203 -13.24 2.84 1.18
CA LEU A 203 -12.32 1.84 0.62
C LEU A 203 -11.83 2.24 -0.78
N MET A 204 -12.72 2.73 -1.64
CA MET A 204 -12.32 3.21 -2.98
C MET A 204 -11.37 4.40 -2.92
N THR A 205 -11.54 5.32 -1.97
CA THR A 205 -10.60 6.43 -1.77
C THR A 205 -9.20 5.90 -1.44
N VAL A 206 -9.12 4.97 -0.51
CA VAL A 206 -7.87 4.34 -0.09
C VAL A 206 -7.23 3.55 -1.24
N LEU A 207 -7.99 2.70 -1.93
CA LEU A 207 -7.47 1.89 -3.04
C LEU A 207 -7.02 2.73 -4.25
N ASN A 208 -7.50 3.96 -4.39
CA ASN A 208 -7.11 4.90 -5.43
C ASN A 208 -6.01 5.88 -4.99
N SER A 209 -5.44 5.73 -3.81
CA SER A 209 -4.31 6.52 -3.36
C SER A 209 -3.11 6.38 -4.30
N GLN A 210 -2.22 7.38 -4.28
CA GLN A 210 -0.91 7.31 -4.91
C GLN A 210 0.13 6.67 -3.98
N ASP A 211 -0.20 6.50 -2.71
CA ASP A 211 0.66 5.88 -1.70
C ASP A 211 0.42 4.37 -1.67
N ARG A 212 1.49 3.58 -1.83
CA ARG A 212 1.42 2.10 -1.88
C ARG A 212 0.96 1.50 -0.55
N ASP A 213 1.37 2.07 0.56
CA ASP A 213 1.03 1.55 1.88
C ASP A 213 -0.42 1.88 2.25
N GLU A 214 -0.93 3.03 1.77
CA GLU A 214 -2.36 3.35 1.83
C GLU A 214 -3.18 2.30 1.07
N ILE A 215 -2.78 1.98 -0.18
CA ILE A 215 -3.43 0.93 -0.98
C ILE A 215 -3.34 -0.42 -0.25
N PHE A 216 -2.18 -0.76 0.31
CA PHE A 216 -1.97 -2.00 1.06
C PHE A 216 -2.88 -2.09 2.28
N TRP A 217 -3.01 -0.98 3.04
CA TRP A 217 -3.98 -0.91 4.14
C TRP A 217 -5.40 -1.21 3.64
N GLY A 218 -5.83 -0.59 2.55
CA GLY A 218 -7.14 -0.87 1.93
C GLY A 218 -7.32 -2.33 1.54
N LEU A 219 -6.30 -2.96 0.96
CA LEU A 219 -6.31 -4.37 0.58
C LEU A 219 -6.42 -5.30 1.80
N THR A 220 -5.72 -5.01 2.90
CA THR A 220 -5.75 -5.82 4.13
C THR A 220 -7.06 -5.70 4.90
N HIS A 221 -7.79 -4.57 4.72
CA HIS A 221 -9.10 -4.32 5.35
C HIS A 221 -10.28 -4.67 4.44
N MET A 222 -10.03 -5.26 3.27
CA MET A 222 -11.08 -5.71 2.35
C MET A 222 -11.75 -6.98 2.89
N LYS A 223 -12.84 -6.77 3.67
CA LYS A 223 -13.62 -7.85 4.31
C LYS A 223 -14.71 -8.38 3.38
N ASP A 224 -15.09 -9.65 3.53
CA ASP A 224 -16.21 -10.30 2.82
C ASP A 224 -17.57 -9.59 3.05
N THR A 225 -17.66 -8.77 4.12
CA THR A 225 -18.87 -8.01 4.49
C THR A 225 -19.04 -6.69 3.74
N LEU A 226 -17.96 -6.16 3.13
CA LEU A 226 -18.06 -4.97 2.31
C LEU A 226 -18.79 -5.29 1.02
N SER A 227 -19.86 -4.57 0.76
CA SER A 227 -20.67 -4.73 -0.44
C SER A 227 -19.79 -4.60 -1.69
N PHE A 228 -19.73 -5.66 -2.50
CA PHE A 228 -18.90 -5.67 -3.70
C PHE A 228 -19.56 -4.88 -4.80
N SER A 229 -19.22 -3.61 -4.83
CA SER A 229 -19.56 -2.76 -5.96
C SER A 229 -18.66 -3.08 -7.16
N ILE A 230 -19.18 -2.90 -8.36
CA ILE A 230 -18.43 -3.02 -9.62
C ILE A 230 -17.15 -2.19 -9.59
N PRO A 231 -17.12 -0.94 -9.08
CA PRO A 231 -15.90 -0.15 -8.96
C PRO A 231 -14.78 -0.82 -8.14
N VAL A 232 -15.10 -1.38 -6.97
CA VAL A 232 -14.11 -2.07 -6.13
C VAL A 232 -13.52 -3.29 -6.85
N LYS A 233 -14.40 -4.09 -7.48
CA LYS A 233 -14.00 -5.25 -8.27
C LYS A 233 -13.06 -4.86 -9.42
N ASN A 234 -13.40 -3.81 -10.18
CA ASN A 234 -12.59 -3.34 -11.28
C ASN A 234 -11.24 -2.79 -10.79
N ARG A 235 -11.24 -2.08 -9.67
CA ARG A 235 -10.00 -1.58 -9.07
C ARG A 235 -9.11 -2.72 -8.58
N LEU A 236 -9.68 -3.74 -7.94
CA LEU A 236 -8.92 -4.93 -7.53
C LEU A 236 -8.28 -5.63 -8.73
N ILE A 237 -9.02 -5.81 -9.84
CA ILE A 237 -8.49 -6.36 -11.08
C ILE A 237 -7.33 -5.51 -11.61
N SER A 238 -7.48 -4.18 -11.63
CA SER A 238 -6.43 -3.26 -12.05
C SER A 238 -5.16 -3.39 -11.19
N LEU A 239 -5.31 -3.55 -9.87
CA LEU A 239 -4.18 -3.77 -8.97
C LEU A 239 -3.53 -5.15 -9.19
N ILE A 240 -4.32 -6.19 -9.43
CA ILE A 240 -3.83 -7.54 -9.78
C ILE A 240 -2.99 -7.50 -11.07
N GLN A 241 -3.37 -6.67 -12.03
CA GLN A 241 -2.70 -6.52 -13.32
C GLN A 241 -1.61 -5.44 -13.32
N SER A 242 -1.28 -4.86 -12.18
CA SER A 242 -0.24 -3.85 -12.05
C SER A 242 1.14 -4.45 -12.34
N ASP A 243 2.00 -3.67 -12.99
CA ASP A 243 3.44 -3.97 -13.14
C ASP A 243 4.19 -3.87 -11.80
N ASP A 244 3.60 -3.23 -10.80
CA ASP A 244 4.11 -3.20 -9.45
C ASP A 244 3.87 -4.55 -8.77
N TYR A 245 4.96 -5.32 -8.61
CA TYR A 245 4.92 -6.64 -7.96
C TYR A 245 4.26 -6.61 -6.58
N TYR A 246 4.61 -5.63 -5.75
CA TYR A 246 4.08 -5.52 -4.39
C TYR A 246 2.56 -5.34 -4.38
N LEU A 247 2.05 -4.44 -5.22
CA LEU A 247 0.61 -4.21 -5.36
C LEU A 247 -0.11 -5.41 -5.95
N SER A 248 0.43 -6.00 -7.02
CA SER A 248 -0.16 -7.18 -7.68
C SER A 248 -0.25 -8.38 -6.72
N TYR A 249 0.84 -8.70 -6.03
CA TYR A 249 0.89 -9.81 -5.08
C TYR A 249 -0.12 -9.63 -3.93
N ASN A 250 -0.16 -8.44 -3.31
CA ASN A 250 -1.07 -8.17 -2.21
C ASN A 250 -2.54 -8.09 -2.67
N ALA A 251 -2.81 -7.56 -3.86
CA ALA A 251 -4.16 -7.56 -4.43
C ALA A 251 -4.69 -8.98 -4.65
N VAL A 252 -3.86 -9.92 -5.13
CA VAL A 252 -4.27 -11.33 -5.26
C VAL A 252 -4.55 -11.95 -3.88
N HIS A 253 -3.74 -11.64 -2.88
CA HIS A 253 -3.99 -12.11 -1.51
C HIS A 253 -5.30 -11.58 -0.94
N ALA A 254 -5.63 -10.34 -1.22
CA ALA A 254 -6.83 -9.66 -0.74
C ALA A 254 -8.14 -10.14 -1.39
N ILE A 255 -8.11 -10.97 -2.47
CA ILE A 255 -9.31 -11.46 -3.14
C ILE A 255 -10.24 -12.13 -2.12
N PRO A 256 -11.44 -11.59 -1.88
CA PRO A 256 -12.40 -12.16 -0.95
C PRO A 256 -13.00 -13.46 -1.45
N LYS A 257 -13.48 -14.32 -0.52
CA LYS A 257 -14.01 -15.65 -0.88
C LYS A 257 -15.21 -15.59 -1.82
N ASN A 258 -16.11 -14.66 -1.62
CA ASN A 258 -17.31 -14.52 -2.45
C ASN A 258 -17.00 -14.16 -3.93
N TYR A 259 -15.89 -13.46 -4.21
CA TYR A 259 -15.45 -13.24 -5.60
C TYR A 259 -15.10 -14.54 -6.32
N LEU A 260 -14.72 -15.57 -5.58
CA LEU A 260 -14.42 -16.88 -6.16
C LEU A 260 -15.67 -17.62 -6.68
N SER A 261 -16.86 -17.09 -6.43
CA SER A 261 -18.12 -17.58 -7.02
C SER A 261 -18.52 -16.80 -8.29
N ASP A 262 -17.85 -15.69 -8.60
CA ASP A 262 -18.09 -14.88 -9.80
C ASP A 262 -17.28 -15.43 -10.98
N SER A 263 -17.97 -16.02 -11.96
CA SER A 263 -17.31 -16.63 -13.13
C SER A 263 -16.51 -15.63 -13.94
N GLY A 264 -17.02 -14.41 -14.16
CA GLY A 264 -16.32 -13.37 -14.90
C GLY A 264 -15.04 -12.90 -14.18
N PHE A 265 -15.07 -12.81 -12.86
CA PHE A 265 -13.88 -12.52 -12.07
C PHE A 265 -12.84 -13.63 -12.19
N LEU A 266 -13.25 -14.90 -12.08
CA LEU A 266 -12.35 -16.06 -12.23
C LEU A 266 -11.73 -16.13 -13.63
N GLU A 267 -12.48 -15.83 -14.68
CA GLU A 267 -11.99 -15.77 -16.05
C GLU A 267 -10.93 -14.68 -16.23
N THR A 268 -11.13 -13.53 -15.59
CA THR A 268 -10.16 -12.42 -15.57
C THR A 268 -8.92 -12.80 -14.75
N LEU A 269 -9.11 -13.41 -13.58
CA LEU A 269 -8.00 -13.89 -12.73
C LEU A 269 -7.16 -14.94 -13.47
N PHE A 270 -7.80 -15.88 -14.19
CA PHE A 270 -7.10 -16.87 -15.01
C PHE A 270 -6.33 -16.20 -16.15
N SER A 271 -6.88 -15.16 -16.77
CA SER A 271 -6.17 -14.39 -17.79
C SER A 271 -4.93 -13.70 -17.22
N SER A 272 -5.05 -13.10 -16.03
CA SER A 272 -3.91 -12.50 -15.34
C SER A 272 -2.86 -13.55 -14.95
N TYR A 273 -3.29 -14.76 -14.55
CA TYR A 273 -2.39 -15.89 -14.29
C TYR A 273 -1.56 -16.29 -15.52
N LEU A 274 -2.16 -16.28 -16.72
CA LEU A 274 -1.44 -16.59 -17.94
C LEU A 274 -0.41 -15.51 -18.30
N ASN A 275 -0.71 -14.25 -18.04
CA ASN A 275 0.06 -13.09 -18.46
C ASN A 275 1.17 -12.67 -17.48
N THR A 276 1.03 -12.95 -16.18
CA THR A 276 2.08 -12.59 -15.23
C THR A 276 3.31 -13.48 -15.34
N SER A 277 4.50 -12.90 -15.23
CA SER A 277 5.79 -13.62 -15.20
C SER A 277 6.22 -14.01 -13.79
N ASP A 278 5.68 -13.36 -12.76
CA ASP A 278 6.08 -13.60 -11.36
C ASP A 278 5.52 -14.93 -10.83
N ALA A 279 6.44 -15.82 -10.43
CA ALA A 279 6.09 -17.16 -9.95
C ALA A 279 5.33 -17.13 -8.61
N SER A 280 5.63 -16.18 -7.72
CA SER A 280 4.98 -16.08 -6.41
C SER A 280 3.53 -15.65 -6.58
N THR A 281 3.29 -14.62 -7.37
CA THR A 281 1.95 -14.14 -7.71
C THR A 281 1.14 -15.22 -8.45
N LYS A 282 1.75 -15.92 -9.43
CA LYS A 282 1.12 -17.09 -10.10
C LYS A 282 0.68 -18.15 -9.09
N ASN A 283 1.51 -18.48 -8.13
CA ASN A 283 1.17 -19.49 -7.12
C ASN A 283 0.00 -19.05 -6.24
N VAL A 284 -0.10 -17.77 -5.88
CA VAL A 284 -1.25 -17.24 -5.13
C VAL A 284 -2.51 -17.25 -5.98
N MET A 285 -2.45 -16.78 -7.23
CA MET A 285 -3.56 -16.83 -8.18
C MET A 285 -4.08 -18.26 -8.37
N PHE A 286 -3.17 -19.21 -8.55
CA PHE A 286 -3.54 -20.63 -8.68
C PHE A 286 -4.27 -21.16 -7.44
N ARG A 287 -3.80 -20.81 -6.22
CA ARG A 287 -4.50 -21.19 -4.98
C ARG A 287 -5.91 -20.62 -4.92
N LYS A 288 -6.10 -19.36 -5.36
CA LYS A 288 -7.43 -18.72 -5.43
C LYS A 288 -8.32 -19.41 -6.46
N LEU A 289 -7.83 -19.71 -7.67
CA LEU A 289 -8.57 -20.47 -8.69
C LEU A 289 -8.95 -21.87 -8.17
N LYS A 290 -8.03 -22.55 -7.49
CA LYS A 290 -8.30 -23.83 -6.86
C LYS A 290 -9.35 -23.75 -5.75
N ALA A 291 -9.47 -22.63 -5.05
CA ALA A 291 -10.46 -22.40 -3.99
C ALA A 291 -11.86 -22.06 -4.53
N ALA A 292 -12.00 -21.75 -5.81
CA ALA A 292 -13.31 -21.50 -6.44
C ALA A 292 -14.26 -22.69 -6.22
N PRO A 293 -15.57 -22.47 -6.05
CA PRO A 293 -16.54 -23.54 -5.89
C PRO A 293 -16.77 -24.31 -7.20
N ARG A 294 -16.65 -23.65 -8.34
CA ARG A 294 -16.79 -24.23 -9.68
C ARG A 294 -16.00 -23.45 -10.71
N LEU A 295 -15.69 -24.08 -11.83
CA LEU A 295 -15.10 -23.44 -13.00
C LEU A 295 -16.19 -23.22 -14.06
N SER A 296 -16.17 -22.06 -14.73
CA SER A 296 -17.07 -21.78 -15.86
C SER A 296 -16.59 -22.49 -17.13
N GLU A 297 -17.53 -22.74 -18.07
CA GLU A 297 -17.14 -23.31 -19.38
C GLU A 297 -16.20 -22.37 -20.15
N ASN A 298 -16.38 -21.08 -20.03
CA ASN A 298 -15.47 -20.10 -20.65
C ASN A 298 -14.04 -20.21 -20.09
N LEU A 299 -13.88 -20.40 -18.78
CA LEU A 299 -12.58 -20.60 -18.15
C LEU A 299 -11.98 -21.93 -18.63
N LEU A 300 -12.77 -23.01 -18.70
CA LEU A 300 -12.32 -24.29 -19.22
C LEU A 300 -11.91 -24.18 -20.70
N ALA A 301 -12.71 -23.54 -21.54
CA ALA A 301 -12.38 -23.31 -22.95
C ALA A 301 -11.05 -22.53 -23.09
N LYS A 302 -10.88 -21.47 -22.34
CA LYS A 302 -9.65 -20.68 -22.31
C LYS A 302 -8.45 -21.51 -21.84
N SER A 303 -8.63 -22.33 -20.82
CA SER A 303 -7.58 -23.21 -20.30
C SER A 303 -7.15 -24.26 -21.31
N ARG A 304 -8.11 -24.88 -22.02
CA ARG A 304 -7.83 -25.85 -23.10
C ARG A 304 -7.01 -25.24 -24.24
N LEU A 305 -7.38 -24.03 -24.64
CA LEU A 305 -6.70 -23.30 -25.72
C LEU A 305 -5.23 -23.03 -25.39
N ASN A 306 -4.94 -22.67 -24.13
CA ASN A 306 -3.58 -22.30 -23.70
C ASN A 306 -2.74 -23.51 -23.25
N LEU A 307 -3.37 -24.66 -22.95
CA LEU A 307 -2.70 -25.83 -22.40
C LEU A 307 -1.45 -26.28 -23.18
N PRO A 308 -1.43 -26.32 -24.53
CA PRO A 308 -0.25 -26.78 -25.29
C PRO A 308 0.98 -25.86 -25.16
N THR A 309 0.79 -24.59 -24.84
CA THR A 309 1.83 -23.56 -24.78
C THR A 309 2.30 -23.22 -23.39
N MET A 310 1.61 -23.77 -22.37
CA MET A 310 1.95 -23.54 -20.96
C MET A 310 3.28 -24.20 -20.59
N ALA A 311 3.99 -23.58 -19.63
CA ALA A 311 5.15 -24.20 -19.02
C ALA A 311 4.77 -25.52 -18.29
N PRO A 312 5.69 -26.49 -18.18
CA PRO A 312 5.40 -27.80 -17.57
C PRO A 312 4.79 -27.71 -16.16
N GLN A 313 5.24 -26.74 -15.34
CA GLN A 313 4.69 -26.52 -14.00
C GLN A 313 3.25 -25.97 -14.06
N GLU A 314 2.95 -25.12 -15.02
CA GLU A 314 1.59 -24.58 -15.21
C GLU A 314 0.63 -25.66 -15.69
N ILE A 315 1.09 -26.55 -16.59
CA ILE A 315 0.33 -27.74 -17.00
C ILE A 315 0.03 -28.61 -15.77
N SER A 316 1.03 -28.89 -14.92
CA SER A 316 0.82 -29.63 -13.68
C SER A 316 -0.23 -28.97 -12.78
N ASN A 317 -0.16 -27.67 -12.64
CA ASN A 317 -1.14 -26.92 -11.86
C ASN A 317 -2.54 -27.01 -12.49
N LEU A 318 -2.67 -26.83 -13.78
CA LEU A 318 -3.96 -26.90 -14.47
C LEU A 318 -4.60 -28.30 -14.36
N LEU A 319 -3.82 -29.38 -14.52
CA LEU A 319 -4.33 -30.72 -14.33
C LEU A 319 -4.81 -30.98 -12.90
N LYS A 320 -4.10 -30.46 -11.88
CA LYS A 320 -4.56 -30.48 -10.47
C LYS A 320 -5.85 -29.69 -10.27
N LEU A 321 -6.03 -28.59 -10.99
CA LEU A 321 -7.27 -27.82 -10.98
C LEU A 321 -8.42 -28.62 -11.58
N TYR A 322 -8.20 -29.29 -12.72
CA TYR A 322 -9.19 -30.17 -13.34
C TYR A 322 -9.58 -31.34 -12.43
N GLU A 323 -8.60 -31.99 -11.80
CA GLU A 323 -8.86 -33.06 -10.85
C GLU A 323 -9.72 -32.60 -9.65
N LYS A 324 -9.37 -31.45 -9.07
CA LYS A 324 -10.13 -30.91 -7.93
C LYS A 324 -11.58 -30.61 -8.30
N HIS A 325 -11.82 -30.07 -9.49
CA HIS A 325 -13.16 -29.70 -9.95
C HIS A 325 -13.87 -30.80 -10.72
N LEU A 326 -13.32 -32.01 -10.72
CA LEU A 326 -13.89 -33.20 -11.41
C LEU A 326 -14.24 -32.91 -12.86
N VAL A 327 -13.35 -32.19 -13.57
CA VAL A 327 -13.53 -31.86 -14.98
C VAL A 327 -13.48 -33.14 -15.82
N LYS A 328 -14.63 -33.50 -16.42
CA LYS A 328 -14.80 -34.75 -17.18
C LYS A 328 -15.39 -34.53 -18.58
N ASP A 329 -15.54 -33.29 -19.02
CA ASP A 329 -16.02 -33.00 -20.36
C ASP A 329 -15.05 -33.53 -21.43
N SER A 330 -15.59 -34.00 -22.55
CA SER A 330 -14.84 -34.63 -23.61
C SER A 330 -13.78 -33.70 -24.26
N ALA A 331 -14.07 -32.40 -24.29
CA ALA A 331 -13.17 -31.39 -24.84
C ALA A 331 -11.92 -31.20 -23.97
N SER A 332 -12.10 -31.10 -22.63
CA SER A 332 -10.98 -30.99 -21.68
C SER A 332 -10.13 -32.27 -21.65
N VAL A 333 -10.77 -33.45 -21.62
CA VAL A 333 -10.09 -34.74 -21.69
C VAL A 333 -9.34 -34.89 -23.03
N GLY A 334 -9.94 -34.47 -24.15
CA GLY A 334 -9.30 -34.44 -25.46
C GLY A 334 -8.06 -33.54 -25.49
N ALA A 335 -8.15 -32.35 -24.88
CA ALA A 335 -7.01 -31.43 -24.76
C ALA A 335 -5.87 -32.05 -23.92
N VAL A 336 -6.19 -32.72 -22.82
CA VAL A 336 -5.17 -33.44 -22.02
C VAL A 336 -4.58 -34.61 -22.83
N ARG A 337 -5.39 -35.33 -23.60
CA ARG A 337 -4.92 -36.45 -24.45
C ARG A 337 -3.93 -35.98 -25.51
N SER A 338 -4.07 -34.78 -26.05
CA SER A 338 -3.10 -34.22 -27.01
C SER A 338 -1.69 -34.03 -26.39
N LEU A 339 -1.57 -33.82 -25.08
CA LEU A 339 -0.29 -33.71 -24.38
C LEU A 339 0.52 -35.05 -24.39
N MET A 340 -0.09 -36.17 -24.75
CA MET A 340 0.63 -37.44 -24.93
C MET A 340 1.70 -37.35 -26.05
N LYS A 341 1.57 -36.37 -26.95
CA LYS A 341 2.53 -36.09 -28.03
C LYS A 341 3.48 -34.93 -27.68
N HIS A 342 3.47 -34.45 -26.43
CA HIS A 342 4.32 -33.34 -26.04
C HIS A 342 5.80 -33.72 -26.02
N HIS A 343 6.68 -32.80 -26.41
CA HIS A 343 8.13 -33.04 -26.49
C HIS A 343 8.79 -33.31 -25.12
N ASN A 344 8.19 -32.80 -24.03
CA ASN A 344 8.71 -32.96 -22.67
C ASN A 344 8.11 -34.24 -22.02
N PRO A 345 8.95 -35.25 -21.68
CA PRO A 345 8.49 -36.51 -21.08
C PRO A 345 7.76 -36.31 -19.75
N TYR A 346 8.10 -35.28 -18.96
CA TYR A 346 7.42 -34.97 -17.72
C TYR A 346 5.95 -34.60 -17.98
N VAL A 347 5.67 -33.78 -18.98
CA VAL A 347 4.31 -33.40 -19.38
C VAL A 347 3.52 -34.64 -19.87
N VAL A 348 4.16 -35.49 -20.63
CA VAL A 348 3.55 -36.79 -21.08
C VAL A 348 3.16 -37.63 -19.85
N ASN A 349 4.03 -37.74 -18.86
CA ASN A 349 3.73 -38.50 -17.64
C ASN A 349 2.60 -37.88 -16.81
N LEU A 350 2.52 -36.54 -16.73
CA LEU A 350 1.39 -35.86 -16.11
C LEU A 350 0.06 -36.18 -16.80
N ALA A 351 0.05 -36.10 -18.15
CA ALA A 351 -1.13 -36.45 -18.95
C ALA A 351 -1.57 -37.89 -18.76
N LYS A 352 -0.63 -38.85 -18.83
CA LYS A 352 -0.88 -40.28 -18.54
C LYS A 352 -1.52 -40.49 -17.16
N GLY A 353 -0.96 -39.83 -16.14
CA GLY A 353 -1.46 -39.92 -14.76
C GLY A 353 -2.89 -39.40 -14.64
N PHE A 354 -3.19 -38.26 -15.25
CA PHE A 354 -4.55 -37.70 -15.28
C PHE A 354 -5.54 -38.63 -15.99
N LEU A 355 -5.23 -39.08 -17.22
CA LEU A 355 -6.11 -39.94 -18.01
C LEU A 355 -6.39 -41.25 -17.32
N LYS A 356 -5.38 -41.87 -16.70
CA LYS A 356 -5.59 -43.14 -15.92
C LYS A 356 -6.56 -42.97 -14.75
N ARG A 357 -6.53 -41.78 -14.08
CA ARG A 357 -7.50 -41.48 -13.01
C ARG A 357 -8.89 -41.21 -13.56
N TYR A 358 -8.96 -40.54 -14.71
CA TYR A 358 -10.21 -40.26 -15.41
C TYR A 358 -10.92 -41.58 -15.80
N ASP A 359 -10.23 -42.52 -16.45
CA ASP A 359 -10.81 -43.83 -16.90
C ASP A 359 -11.34 -44.64 -15.70
N ARG A 360 -10.57 -44.75 -14.61
CA ARG A 360 -11.02 -45.44 -13.39
C ARG A 360 -12.28 -44.82 -12.76
N SER A 361 -12.44 -43.51 -12.83
CA SER A 361 -13.62 -42.84 -12.30
C SER A 361 -14.85 -42.99 -13.19
N SER A 362 -14.65 -43.25 -14.48
CA SER A 362 -15.74 -43.54 -15.45
C SER A 362 -16.32 -44.94 -15.26
N ASP A 363 -15.48 -45.92 -14.96
CA ASP A 363 -15.90 -47.31 -14.73
C ASP A 363 -16.76 -47.46 -13.43
N GLN A 364 -16.46 -46.69 -12.39
CA GLN A 364 -17.25 -46.70 -11.15
C GLN A 364 -18.63 -46.04 -11.28
N THR A 365 -18.84 -45.19 -12.26
CA THR A 365 -20.12 -44.49 -12.48
C THR A 365 -21.10 -45.37 -13.31
N GLN A 366 -20.64 -46.42 -13.98
CA GLN A 366 -21.48 -47.37 -14.75
C GLN A 366 -21.97 -48.54 -13.91
N ILE A 367 -21.53 -48.71 -12.66
CA ILE A 367 -21.87 -49.85 -11.80
C ILE A 367 -22.93 -49.48 -10.74
N ASN A 368 -23.34 -48.21 -10.63
CA ASN A 368 -24.44 -47.72 -9.80
C ASN A 368 -25.58 -47.19 -10.66
#